data_277d50ab7182ba7da1f72f9cd3bfe684
#
_entry.id   277d50ab7182ba7da1f72f9cd3bfe684
#
_cell.length_a   1.000
_cell.length_b   1.000
_cell.length_c   1.000
_cell.angle_alpha   90.00
_cell.angle_beta   90.00
_cell.angle_gamma   90.00
#
_symmetry.space_group_name_H-M   'P 1'
#
loop_
_entity.id
_entity.type
_entity.pdbx_description
1 polymer ?
#
loop_
_entity_poly.entity_id
_entity_poly.type
_entity_poly.pdbx_seq_one_letter_code
_entity_poly.pdbx_strand_id
1 'polypeptide(L)'
;MPRKYSFLQVFWPAIVAGGTLTILVGVWTFNILLPSEWESIPPDSLKIIWLWLVGGMLITAATIYFCHTRLRALSKSLEDLTGLIPELHASPISSHSIPPWFPEVDRLFRNLTSFGTNVQKELDLQRQKILEKETILSILMEGYVALDLKQNILDLNSAAAEMLQIDESTARNEFFGSLIRHVVLLDLVKKVFGCGKEIQDDIEIRTDERSVYLQVLCRPLIESGISEGIGLPPNSGSSPSTMEKQVGVLILLNDITQLQRLETVRRDFIANVSHELKTPITSIKGSVETLLQEEEMDGSTLNRFLKIIARHSDRLNSIIEDLLTLSRIEQGQLTGVEHLQVTSINQLVQQVLQVCEHSASEKGIKLEMNGDEILDAAVNPPLLEQALINLVENAIKYSDPKSLVTLSLEKQAYKFIICVKDQGFGIEAKHHERIFERFYRIDVARSRKLGGTGLGLSIVKHIIQAHQGTVSVTSTPGEGSTFLIQIPFIEMNPT
;
A
#
# COMPACT_ATOMS: atom_id res chain seq x y z
N MET A 1 -39.22 32.96 -23.91
CA MET A 1 -38.98 34.27 -23.24
C MET A 1 -40.30 34.76 -22.69
N PRO A 2 -40.59 34.74 -21.40
CA PRO A 2 -41.77 35.35 -20.82
C PRO A 2 -41.48 36.87 -20.70
N ARG A 3 -42.44 37.66 -21.21
CA ARG A 3 -42.42 39.13 -21.14
C ARG A 3 -42.30 39.55 -19.67
N LYS A 4 -41.20 40.23 -19.33
CA LYS A 4 -41.00 40.92 -18.04
C LYS A 4 -42.01 42.06 -17.93
N TYR A 5 -43.21 41.79 -17.40
CA TYR A 5 -44.04 42.87 -16.89
C TYR A 5 -43.39 43.37 -15.61
N SER A 6 -42.89 44.63 -15.62
CA SER A 6 -42.36 45.17 -14.39
C SER A 6 -43.50 45.32 -13.40
N PHE A 7 -43.29 44.96 -12.14
CA PHE A 7 -44.26 45.09 -11.04
C PHE A 7 -44.86 46.51 -10.97
N LEU A 8 -44.10 47.53 -11.37
CA LEU A 8 -44.55 48.92 -11.57
C LEU A 8 -45.65 49.07 -12.60
N GLN A 9 -45.73 48.26 -13.70
CA GLN A 9 -46.77 48.39 -14.71
C GLN A 9 -48.11 47.84 -14.23
N VAL A 10 -48.11 46.93 -13.25
CA VAL A 10 -49.35 46.36 -12.69
C VAL A 10 -49.94 47.25 -11.59
N PHE A 11 -49.11 47.88 -10.76
CA PHE A 11 -49.57 48.68 -9.63
C PHE A 11 -49.63 50.17 -9.90
N TRP A 12 -49.00 50.68 -10.96
CA TRP A 12 -49.06 52.07 -11.34
C TRP A 12 -50.50 52.59 -11.61
N PRO A 13 -51.37 51.84 -12.29
CA PRO A 13 -52.78 52.26 -12.48
C PRO A 13 -53.56 52.44 -11.18
N ALA A 14 -53.27 51.56 -10.17
CA ALA A 14 -53.97 51.65 -8.87
C ALA A 14 -53.53 52.83 -8.05
N ILE A 15 -52.23 53.23 -8.11
CA ILE A 15 -51.70 54.39 -7.43
C ILE A 15 -52.22 55.69 -8.08
N VAL A 16 -52.23 55.71 -9.40
CA VAL A 16 -52.81 56.87 -10.16
C VAL A 16 -54.31 56.96 -9.93
N ALA A 17 -55.05 55.83 -9.93
CA ALA A 17 -56.50 55.83 -9.64
C ALA A 17 -56.83 56.31 -8.23
N GLY A 18 -56.00 55.91 -7.22
CA GLY A 18 -56.12 56.41 -5.83
C GLY A 18 -55.88 57.93 -5.71
N GLY A 19 -54.87 58.43 -6.40
CA GLY A 19 -54.55 59.85 -6.42
C GLY A 19 -55.65 60.70 -7.16
N THR A 20 -56.14 60.17 -8.30
CA THR A 20 -57.24 60.83 -9.04
C THR A 20 -58.57 60.77 -8.29
N LEU A 21 -58.83 59.69 -7.55
CA LEU A 21 -60.04 59.58 -6.72
C LEU A 21 -60.01 60.63 -5.58
N THR A 22 -58.85 60.85 -4.96
CA THR A 22 -58.67 61.85 -3.89
C THR A 22 -58.87 63.25 -4.42
N ILE A 23 -58.39 63.53 -5.63
CA ILE A 23 -58.60 64.80 -6.31
C ILE A 23 -60.05 64.99 -6.71
N LEU A 24 -60.69 63.95 -7.26
CA LEU A 24 -62.13 63.96 -7.64
C LEU A 24 -63.01 64.15 -6.41
N VAL A 25 -62.72 63.46 -5.30
CA VAL A 25 -63.47 63.61 -4.05
C VAL A 25 -63.24 65.05 -3.50
N GLY A 26 -62.05 65.62 -3.61
CA GLY A 26 -61.75 66.99 -3.23
C GLY A 26 -62.50 68.01 -4.08
N VAL A 27 -62.55 67.82 -5.41
CA VAL A 27 -63.35 68.64 -6.34
C VAL A 27 -64.85 68.47 -6.11
N TRP A 28 -65.28 67.25 -5.83
CA TRP A 28 -66.72 66.95 -5.57
C TRP A 28 -67.15 67.51 -4.23
N THR A 29 -66.36 67.39 -3.16
CA THR A 29 -66.66 68.10 -1.88
C THR A 29 -66.59 69.61 -2.01
N PHE A 30 -65.72 70.13 -2.86
CA PHE A 30 -65.62 71.51 -3.17
C PHE A 30 -66.92 72.03 -3.88
N ASN A 31 -67.42 71.24 -4.87
CA ASN A 31 -68.67 71.57 -5.58
C ASN A 31 -69.92 71.45 -4.71
N ILE A 32 -69.96 70.54 -3.72
CA ILE A 32 -71.09 70.38 -2.81
C ILE A 32 -71.11 71.48 -1.73
N LEU A 33 -69.96 71.95 -1.29
CA LEU A 33 -69.81 72.95 -0.22
C LEU A 33 -69.93 74.36 -0.69
N LEU A 34 -69.97 74.62 -2.03
CA LEU A 34 -70.13 75.98 -2.57
C LEU A 34 -71.63 76.30 -2.78
N PRO A 35 -72.15 77.27 -2.07
CA PRO A 35 -73.50 77.86 -2.33
C PRO A 35 -73.54 78.50 -3.72
N SER A 36 -74.70 78.52 -4.32
CA SER A 36 -74.95 79.02 -5.68
C SER A 36 -74.68 80.55 -5.91
N GLU A 37 -74.09 81.22 -4.93
CA GLU A 37 -73.78 82.64 -5.00
C GLU A 37 -72.27 82.89 -4.78
N TRP A 38 -71.50 83.01 -5.87
CA TRP A 38 -70.05 83.24 -5.85
C TRP A 38 -69.66 84.69 -5.47
N GLU A 39 -70.63 85.64 -5.51
CA GLU A 39 -70.36 87.06 -5.28
C GLU A 39 -70.19 87.45 -3.82
N SER A 40 -70.42 86.57 -2.86
CA SER A 40 -70.36 86.95 -1.44
C SER A 40 -69.24 86.28 -0.63
N ILE A 41 -68.28 85.56 -1.28
CA ILE A 41 -67.17 84.96 -0.57
C ILE A 41 -66.08 85.91 -0.25
N PRO A 42 -65.65 86.14 1.03
CA PRO A 42 -64.56 86.97 1.40
C PRO A 42 -63.23 86.54 0.75
N PRO A 43 -62.41 87.50 0.27
CA PRO A 43 -61.14 87.12 -0.43
C PRO A 43 -60.18 86.32 0.39
N ASP A 44 -60.31 86.29 1.71
CA ASP A 44 -59.47 85.53 2.60
C ASP A 44 -59.89 84.03 2.66
N SER A 45 -61.14 83.70 2.44
CA SER A 45 -61.65 82.31 2.36
C SER A 45 -61.16 81.57 1.12
N LEU A 46 -61.03 82.30 0.00
CA LEU A 46 -60.43 81.76 -1.23
C LEU A 46 -58.95 81.37 -1.06
N LYS A 47 -58.20 82.11 -0.29
CA LYS A 47 -56.82 81.86 0.05
C LYS A 47 -56.68 80.58 0.87
N ILE A 48 -57.60 80.38 1.82
CA ILE A 48 -57.60 79.14 2.66
C ILE A 48 -57.91 77.95 1.82
N ILE A 49 -58.88 77.99 0.91
CA ILE A 49 -59.24 76.90 0.00
C ILE A 49 -58.07 76.57 -0.94
N TRP A 50 -57.42 77.57 -1.50
CA TRP A 50 -56.22 77.37 -2.29
C TRP A 50 -55.07 76.72 -1.49
N LEU A 51 -54.90 77.15 -0.25
CA LEU A 51 -53.88 76.55 0.63
C LEU A 51 -54.14 75.08 0.92
N TRP A 52 -55.38 74.70 1.12
CA TRP A 52 -55.82 73.32 1.29
C TRP A 52 -55.63 72.48 0.03
N LEU A 53 -55.95 72.97 -1.16
CA LEU A 53 -55.76 72.32 -2.42
C LEU A 53 -54.27 72.10 -2.75
N VAL A 54 -53.47 73.15 -2.58
CA VAL A 54 -52.00 73.06 -2.78
C VAL A 54 -51.38 72.11 -1.73
N GLY A 55 -51.77 72.23 -0.46
CA GLY A 55 -51.34 71.31 0.61
C GLY A 55 -51.68 69.81 0.33
N GLY A 56 -52.94 69.58 -0.13
CA GLY A 56 -53.39 68.20 -0.51
C GLY A 56 -52.61 67.68 -1.72
N MET A 57 -52.33 68.55 -2.72
CA MET A 57 -51.55 68.16 -3.88
C MET A 57 -50.07 67.85 -3.53
N LEU A 58 -49.46 68.58 -2.61
CA LEU A 58 -48.13 68.38 -2.12
C LEU A 58 -48.03 67.03 -1.30
N ILE A 59 -49.03 66.76 -0.45
CA ILE A 59 -49.08 65.52 0.33
C ILE A 59 -49.22 64.28 -0.60
N THR A 60 -50.10 64.38 -1.61
CA THR A 60 -50.28 63.32 -2.60
C THR A 60 -49.02 63.13 -3.43
N ALA A 61 -48.39 64.19 -3.90
CA ALA A 61 -47.08 64.07 -4.61
C ALA A 61 -45.99 63.47 -3.74
N ALA A 62 -45.89 63.84 -2.46
CA ALA A 62 -44.93 63.30 -1.51
C ALA A 62 -45.20 61.83 -1.24
N THR A 63 -46.46 61.37 -1.12
CA THR A 63 -46.80 59.95 -0.93
C THR A 63 -46.47 59.13 -2.16
N ILE A 64 -46.78 59.67 -3.36
CA ILE A 64 -46.45 59.01 -4.64
C ILE A 64 -44.93 58.87 -4.77
N TYR A 65 -44.17 59.94 -4.47
CA TYR A 65 -42.74 59.93 -4.51
C TYR A 65 -42.16 58.89 -3.51
N PHE A 66 -42.69 58.87 -2.31
CA PHE A 66 -42.27 57.95 -1.26
C PHE A 66 -42.56 56.49 -1.64
N CYS A 67 -43.78 56.20 -2.15
CA CYS A 67 -44.11 54.88 -2.65
C CYS A 67 -43.25 54.47 -3.84
N HIS A 68 -42.96 55.36 -4.77
CA HIS A 68 -42.13 55.09 -5.92
C HIS A 68 -40.67 54.78 -5.51
N THR A 69 -40.06 55.54 -4.59
CA THR A 69 -38.71 55.25 -4.08
C THR A 69 -38.64 53.93 -3.34
N ARG A 70 -39.67 53.59 -2.56
CA ARG A 70 -39.77 52.31 -1.85
C ARG A 70 -39.91 51.12 -2.82
N LEU A 71 -40.78 51.23 -3.85
CA LEU A 71 -40.95 50.20 -4.86
C LEU A 71 -39.69 49.98 -5.71
N ARG A 72 -38.96 51.09 -6.05
CA ARG A 72 -37.67 50.97 -6.73
C ARG A 72 -36.61 50.24 -5.89
N ALA A 73 -36.56 50.55 -4.61
CA ALA A 73 -35.62 49.86 -3.70
C ALA A 73 -35.93 48.39 -3.59
N LEU A 74 -37.22 48.02 -3.54
CA LEU A 74 -37.65 46.61 -3.49
C LEU A 74 -37.36 45.84 -4.79
N SER A 75 -37.63 46.49 -5.96
CA SER A 75 -37.31 45.92 -7.27
C SER A 75 -35.79 45.65 -7.43
N LYS A 76 -34.96 46.59 -6.98
CA LYS A 76 -33.50 46.44 -7.01
C LYS A 76 -33.04 45.29 -6.10
N SER A 77 -33.59 45.21 -4.87
CA SER A 77 -33.27 44.11 -3.94
C SER A 77 -33.68 42.73 -4.47
N LEU A 78 -34.78 42.64 -5.22
CA LEU A 78 -35.23 41.43 -5.90
C LEU A 78 -34.36 41.07 -7.12
N GLU A 79 -33.92 42.08 -7.89
CA GLU A 79 -32.96 41.87 -8.99
C GLU A 79 -31.59 41.39 -8.46
N ASP A 80 -31.13 41.95 -7.37
CA ASP A 80 -29.90 41.52 -6.69
C ASP A 80 -30.02 40.07 -6.19
N LEU A 81 -31.18 39.65 -5.66
CA LEU A 81 -31.45 38.28 -5.27
C LEU A 81 -31.46 37.29 -6.46
N THR A 82 -32.03 37.68 -7.60
CA THR A 82 -32.04 36.83 -8.79
C THR A 82 -30.66 36.71 -9.45
N GLY A 83 -29.82 37.72 -9.31
CA GLY A 83 -28.43 37.75 -9.79
C GLY A 83 -27.50 36.85 -8.95
N LEU A 84 -27.82 36.67 -7.67
CA LEU A 84 -27.04 35.84 -6.75
C LEU A 84 -27.26 34.33 -6.87
N ILE A 85 -28.37 33.87 -7.48
CA ILE A 85 -28.66 32.44 -7.65
C ILE A 85 -27.57 31.72 -8.46
N PRO A 86 -27.00 32.25 -9.55
CA PRO A 86 -25.87 31.61 -10.25
C PRO A 86 -24.54 31.67 -9.49
N GLU A 87 -24.33 32.63 -8.61
CA GLU A 87 -23.10 32.87 -7.86
C GLU A 87 -23.05 32.13 -6.51
N LEU A 88 -24.10 31.45 -6.11
CA LEU A 88 -24.16 30.61 -4.89
C LEU A 88 -23.05 29.55 -4.82
N HIS A 89 -22.38 29.31 -5.95
CA HIS A 89 -21.28 28.34 -6.05
C HIS A 89 -19.87 28.96 -5.85
N ALA A 90 -19.70 30.27 -5.76
CA ALA A 90 -18.37 30.88 -5.93
C ALA A 90 -17.81 31.71 -4.76
N SER A 91 -18.61 32.24 -3.84
CA SER A 91 -18.04 33.04 -2.73
C SER A 91 -19.03 33.28 -1.58
N PRO A 92 -18.54 33.48 -0.33
CA PRO A 92 -19.39 33.86 0.79
C PRO A 92 -20.00 35.22 0.52
N ILE A 93 -21.32 35.26 0.48
CA ILE A 93 -22.12 36.44 0.20
C ILE A 93 -21.77 37.53 1.22
N SER A 94 -21.09 38.60 0.77
CA SER A 94 -20.86 39.79 1.57
C SER A 94 -22.21 40.43 1.87
N SER A 95 -22.45 40.76 3.14
CA SER A 95 -23.68 41.42 3.63
C SER A 95 -23.96 42.75 2.89
N HIS A 96 -24.71 42.68 1.80
CA HIS A 96 -25.29 43.88 1.23
C HIS A 96 -26.37 44.40 2.21
N SER A 97 -26.30 45.64 2.58
CA SER A 97 -27.23 46.25 3.50
C SER A 97 -28.63 46.32 2.87
N ILE A 98 -29.48 45.39 3.24
CA ILE A 98 -30.91 45.43 2.89
C ILE A 98 -31.54 46.60 3.64
N PRO A 99 -32.31 47.46 2.98
CA PRO A 99 -32.96 48.58 3.66
C PRO A 99 -33.84 48.10 4.83
N PRO A 100 -33.74 48.73 6.02
CA PRO A 100 -34.35 48.23 7.26
C PRO A 100 -35.90 48.20 7.29
N TRP A 101 -36.55 48.69 6.24
CA TRP A 101 -38.01 48.77 6.18
C TRP A 101 -38.73 47.62 5.49
N PHE A 102 -38.01 46.52 5.13
CA PHE A 102 -38.59 45.27 4.59
C PHE A 102 -38.12 44.06 5.38
N PRO A 103 -38.59 43.86 6.61
CA PRO A 103 -38.13 42.82 7.49
C PRO A 103 -38.42 41.41 6.93
N GLU A 104 -39.46 41.26 6.10
CA GLU A 104 -39.80 39.97 5.46
C GLU A 104 -38.77 39.58 4.40
N VAL A 105 -38.28 40.56 3.63
CA VAL A 105 -37.23 40.32 2.61
C VAL A 105 -35.91 40.00 3.27
N ASP A 106 -35.55 40.68 4.35
CA ASP A 106 -34.36 40.40 5.15
C ASP A 106 -34.41 38.97 5.78
N ARG A 107 -35.58 38.57 6.26
CA ARG A 107 -35.79 37.18 6.78
C ARG A 107 -35.66 36.15 5.68
N LEU A 108 -36.24 36.38 4.50
CA LEU A 108 -36.12 35.51 3.34
C LEU A 108 -34.66 35.39 2.91
N PHE A 109 -33.94 36.50 2.83
CA PHE A 109 -32.53 36.53 2.47
C PHE A 109 -31.66 35.72 3.45
N ARG A 110 -31.85 35.93 4.76
CA ARG A 110 -31.13 35.14 5.80
C ARG A 110 -31.44 33.66 5.71
N ASN A 111 -32.69 33.31 5.46
CA ASN A 111 -33.07 31.87 5.31
C ASN A 111 -32.45 31.24 4.05
N LEU A 112 -32.45 31.96 2.92
CA LEU A 112 -31.80 31.49 1.68
C LEU A 112 -30.28 31.36 1.85
N THR A 113 -29.65 32.33 2.51
CA THR A 113 -28.21 32.29 2.79
C THR A 113 -27.86 31.10 3.72
N SER A 114 -28.65 30.93 4.79
CA SER A 114 -28.45 29.82 5.71
C SER A 114 -28.72 28.45 5.03
N PHE A 115 -29.69 28.36 4.16
CA PHE A 115 -29.94 27.15 3.37
C PHE A 115 -28.79 26.86 2.41
N GLY A 116 -28.30 27.88 1.66
CA GLY A 116 -27.15 27.73 0.78
C GLY A 116 -25.87 27.28 1.51
N THR A 117 -25.58 27.88 2.68
CA THR A 117 -24.44 27.47 3.51
C THR A 117 -24.57 26.06 4.08
N ASN A 118 -25.78 25.61 4.41
CA ASN A 118 -26.02 24.27 4.89
C ASN A 118 -25.88 23.22 3.77
N VAL A 119 -26.42 23.51 2.58
CA VAL A 119 -26.23 22.65 1.40
C VAL A 119 -24.76 22.55 1.02
N GLN A 120 -24.03 23.68 1.03
CA GLN A 120 -22.59 23.67 0.74
C GLN A 120 -21.80 22.82 1.75
N LYS A 121 -22.07 23.00 3.05
CA LYS A 121 -21.47 22.16 4.10
C LYS A 121 -21.76 20.67 3.93
N GLU A 122 -22.98 20.33 3.56
CA GLU A 122 -23.36 18.92 3.31
C GLU A 122 -22.61 18.35 2.10
N LEU A 123 -22.50 19.13 1.01
CA LEU A 123 -21.73 18.73 -0.17
C LEU A 123 -20.22 18.59 0.14
N ASP A 124 -19.67 19.52 0.91
CA ASP A 124 -18.25 19.45 1.31
C ASP A 124 -18.00 18.24 2.23
N LEU A 125 -18.93 17.95 3.15
CA LEU A 125 -18.85 16.75 4.00
C LEU A 125 -18.95 15.47 3.17
N GLN A 126 -19.83 15.42 2.17
CA GLN A 126 -19.93 14.27 1.27
C GLN A 126 -18.65 14.09 0.43
N ARG A 127 -18.10 15.18 -0.11
CA ARG A 127 -16.82 15.17 -0.81
C ARG A 127 -15.68 14.69 0.08
N GLN A 128 -15.62 15.18 1.30
CA GLN A 128 -14.59 14.75 2.27
C GLN A 128 -14.72 13.25 2.57
N LYS A 129 -15.92 12.73 2.80
CA LYS A 129 -16.16 11.29 3.02
C LYS A 129 -15.75 10.44 1.82
N ILE A 130 -15.98 10.91 0.60
CA ILE A 130 -15.57 10.21 -0.63
C ILE A 130 -14.04 10.19 -0.71
N LEU A 131 -13.37 11.34 -0.56
CA LEU A 131 -11.91 11.44 -0.56
C LEU A 131 -11.26 10.59 0.53
N GLU A 132 -11.85 10.56 1.73
CA GLU A 132 -11.37 9.73 2.83
C GLU A 132 -11.46 8.24 2.48
N LYS A 133 -12.59 7.79 1.90
CA LYS A 133 -12.76 6.41 1.42
C LYS A 133 -11.77 6.07 0.30
N GLU A 134 -11.61 6.94 -0.69
CA GLU A 134 -10.64 6.74 -1.78
C GLU A 134 -9.21 6.70 -1.25
N THR A 135 -8.86 7.56 -0.30
CA THR A 135 -7.54 7.56 0.34
C THR A 135 -7.30 6.27 1.12
N ILE A 136 -8.28 5.80 1.90
CA ILE A 136 -8.18 4.53 2.62
C ILE A 136 -8.00 3.36 1.64
N LEU A 137 -8.79 3.32 0.56
CA LEU A 137 -8.70 2.28 -0.46
C LEU A 137 -7.37 2.32 -1.24
N SER A 138 -6.77 3.49 -1.41
CA SER A 138 -5.47 3.63 -2.09
C SER A 138 -4.26 3.28 -1.20
N ILE A 139 -4.41 3.41 0.13
CA ILE A 139 -3.37 3.01 1.10
C ILE A 139 -3.37 1.49 1.31
N LEU A 140 -4.53 0.83 1.16
CA LEU A 140 -4.59 -0.61 1.15
C LEU A 140 -3.86 -1.12 -0.10
N MET A 141 -2.75 -1.86 0.09
CA MET A 141 -1.99 -2.50 -0.99
C MET A 141 -2.80 -3.61 -1.69
N GLU A 142 -4.07 -3.74 -1.35
CA GLU A 142 -5.00 -4.70 -1.94
C GLU A 142 -5.65 -4.11 -3.18
N GLY A 143 -5.64 -4.89 -4.26
CA GLY A 143 -6.38 -4.57 -5.47
C GLY A 143 -7.86 -4.89 -5.30
N TYR A 144 -8.75 -4.06 -5.85
CA TYR A 144 -10.16 -4.41 -5.99
C TYR A 144 -10.68 -4.18 -7.40
N VAL A 145 -11.62 -5.03 -7.81
CA VAL A 145 -12.38 -4.89 -9.06
C VAL A 145 -13.85 -5.15 -8.77
N ALA A 146 -14.72 -4.21 -9.10
CA ALA A 146 -16.15 -4.36 -8.99
C ALA A 146 -16.77 -4.65 -10.39
N LEU A 147 -17.57 -5.70 -10.49
CA LEU A 147 -18.21 -6.12 -11.73
C LEU A 147 -19.73 -5.98 -11.63
N ASP A 148 -20.38 -5.61 -12.74
CA ASP A 148 -21.84 -5.65 -12.89
C ASP A 148 -22.35 -7.09 -13.18
N LEU A 149 -23.65 -7.27 -13.30
CA LEU A 149 -24.27 -8.56 -13.66
C LEU A 149 -23.88 -9.06 -15.07
N LYS A 150 -23.41 -8.19 -15.94
CA LYS A 150 -22.93 -8.53 -17.28
C LYS A 150 -21.43 -8.80 -17.31
N GLN A 151 -20.78 -8.76 -16.13
CA GLN A 151 -19.34 -8.89 -15.96
C GLN A 151 -18.54 -7.73 -16.58
N ASN A 152 -19.13 -6.55 -16.73
CA ASN A 152 -18.38 -5.35 -17.08
C ASN A 152 -17.76 -4.75 -15.81
N ILE A 153 -16.59 -4.15 -15.94
CA ILE A 153 -15.87 -3.51 -14.85
C ILE A 153 -16.57 -2.19 -14.50
N LEU A 154 -17.21 -2.13 -13.32
CA LEU A 154 -17.79 -0.90 -12.78
C LEU A 154 -16.72 0.03 -12.23
N ASP A 155 -15.78 -0.55 -11.48
CA ASP A 155 -14.71 0.19 -10.84
C ASP A 155 -13.54 -0.72 -10.51
N LEU A 156 -12.31 -0.15 -10.45
CA LEU A 156 -11.10 -0.80 -10.01
C LEU A 156 -10.13 0.26 -9.47
N ASN A 157 -9.23 -0.14 -8.58
CA ASN A 157 -8.16 0.74 -8.12
C ASN A 157 -6.85 0.49 -8.89
N SER A 158 -5.91 1.41 -8.74
CA SER A 158 -4.59 1.33 -9.37
C SER A 158 -3.80 0.08 -8.99
N ALA A 159 -3.93 -0.40 -7.74
CA ALA A 159 -3.29 -1.64 -7.30
C ALA A 159 -3.81 -2.87 -8.08
N ALA A 160 -5.13 -2.98 -8.30
CA ALA A 160 -5.69 -4.05 -9.13
C ALA A 160 -5.24 -3.94 -10.59
N ALA A 161 -5.19 -2.72 -11.13
CA ALA A 161 -4.72 -2.48 -12.50
C ALA A 161 -3.26 -2.94 -12.68
N GLU A 162 -2.39 -2.64 -11.72
CA GLU A 162 -0.98 -3.07 -11.72
C GLU A 162 -0.85 -4.59 -11.57
N MET A 163 -1.56 -5.20 -10.59
CA MET A 163 -1.52 -6.65 -10.36
C MET A 163 -2.02 -7.46 -11.56
N LEU A 164 -3.06 -6.97 -12.24
CA LEU A 164 -3.66 -7.61 -13.41
C LEU A 164 -3.05 -7.18 -14.74
N GLN A 165 -2.16 -6.17 -14.73
CA GLN A 165 -1.49 -5.59 -15.90
C GLN A 165 -2.46 -5.04 -16.94
N ILE A 166 -3.46 -4.31 -16.48
CA ILE A 166 -4.46 -3.63 -17.31
C ILE A 166 -4.35 -2.11 -17.13
N ASP A 167 -4.76 -1.37 -18.13
CA ASP A 167 -4.80 0.09 -18.07
C ASP A 167 -6.11 0.52 -17.38
N GLU A 168 -6.01 1.16 -16.20
CA GLU A 168 -7.14 1.64 -15.42
C GLU A 168 -8.08 2.55 -16.24
N SER A 169 -7.52 3.39 -17.11
CA SER A 169 -8.29 4.38 -17.87
C SER A 169 -9.20 3.75 -18.93
N THR A 170 -8.80 2.61 -19.50
CA THR A 170 -9.52 1.90 -20.58
C THR A 170 -10.38 0.75 -20.03
N ALA A 171 -10.11 0.29 -18.82
CA ALA A 171 -10.77 -0.88 -18.26
C ALA A 171 -12.22 -0.63 -17.80
N ARG A 172 -12.58 0.61 -17.44
CA ARG A 172 -13.94 0.94 -16.95
C ARG A 172 -14.98 0.74 -18.03
N ASN A 173 -16.09 0.06 -17.69
CA ASN A 173 -17.20 -0.35 -18.56
C ASN A 173 -16.85 -1.40 -19.61
N GLU A 174 -15.64 -1.93 -19.66
CA GLU A 174 -15.25 -3.02 -20.54
C GLU A 174 -15.58 -4.39 -19.91
N PHE A 175 -15.79 -5.39 -20.77
CA PHE A 175 -16.06 -6.75 -20.32
C PHE A 175 -14.79 -7.36 -19.71
N PHE A 176 -14.88 -7.80 -18.43
CA PHE A 176 -13.75 -8.33 -17.67
C PHE A 176 -12.99 -9.44 -18.40
N GLY A 177 -13.71 -10.36 -19.04
CA GLY A 177 -13.11 -11.49 -19.78
C GLY A 177 -12.39 -11.09 -21.07
N SER A 178 -12.54 -9.86 -21.60
CA SER A 178 -11.77 -9.37 -22.73
C SER A 178 -10.39 -8.86 -22.34
N LEU A 179 -10.27 -8.32 -21.14
CA LEU A 179 -9.04 -7.75 -20.61
C LEU A 179 -8.19 -8.80 -19.88
N ILE A 180 -8.83 -9.70 -19.17
CA ILE A 180 -8.16 -10.71 -18.34
C ILE A 180 -8.14 -12.07 -19.07
N ARG A 181 -6.94 -12.56 -19.34
CA ARG A 181 -6.73 -13.87 -20.01
C ARG A 181 -6.46 -15.01 -19.03
N HIS A 182 -6.56 -14.78 -17.73
CA HIS A 182 -6.28 -15.79 -16.72
C HIS A 182 -7.50 -16.70 -16.47
N VAL A 183 -7.41 -17.95 -16.94
CA VAL A 183 -8.53 -18.92 -16.95
C VAL A 183 -9.10 -19.17 -15.56
N VAL A 184 -8.22 -19.36 -14.54
CA VAL A 184 -8.66 -19.65 -13.16
C VAL A 184 -9.44 -18.47 -12.57
N LEU A 185 -8.97 -17.24 -12.77
CA LEU A 185 -9.65 -16.04 -12.28
C LEU A 185 -11.04 -15.88 -12.93
N LEU A 186 -11.14 -16.11 -14.22
CA LEU A 186 -12.43 -16.07 -14.94
C LEU A 186 -13.39 -17.17 -14.45
N ASP A 187 -12.89 -18.36 -14.14
CA ASP A 187 -13.69 -19.47 -13.60
C ASP A 187 -14.21 -19.16 -12.19
N LEU A 188 -13.38 -18.58 -11.32
CA LEU A 188 -13.77 -18.10 -9.99
C LEU A 188 -14.92 -17.10 -10.07
N VAL A 189 -14.77 -16.09 -10.92
CA VAL A 189 -15.82 -15.07 -11.13
C VAL A 189 -17.13 -15.71 -11.61
N LYS A 190 -17.08 -16.61 -12.60
CA LYS A 190 -18.27 -17.33 -13.09
C LYS A 190 -18.92 -18.18 -12.01
N LYS A 191 -18.13 -18.87 -11.18
CA LYS A 191 -18.65 -19.68 -10.06
C LYS A 191 -19.41 -18.80 -9.05
N VAL A 192 -18.88 -17.62 -8.69
CA VAL A 192 -19.54 -16.71 -7.75
C VAL A 192 -20.86 -16.18 -8.34
N PHE A 193 -20.90 -15.84 -9.62
CA PHE A 193 -22.14 -15.46 -10.29
C PHE A 193 -23.19 -16.60 -10.31
N GLY A 194 -22.72 -17.86 -10.41
CA GLY A 194 -23.61 -19.02 -10.44
C GLY A 194 -24.11 -19.48 -9.07
N CYS A 195 -23.27 -19.43 -8.04
CA CYS A 195 -23.59 -19.97 -6.71
C CYS A 195 -24.01 -18.87 -5.69
N GLY A 196 -23.76 -17.59 -5.98
CA GLY A 196 -24.04 -16.47 -5.07
C GLY A 196 -23.29 -16.51 -3.73
N LYS A 197 -22.21 -17.28 -3.66
CA LYS A 197 -21.38 -17.43 -2.45
C LYS A 197 -20.00 -16.89 -2.68
N GLU A 198 -19.38 -16.42 -1.59
CA GLU A 198 -17.98 -16.03 -1.56
C GLU A 198 -17.07 -17.21 -1.88
N ILE A 199 -16.08 -16.98 -2.72
CA ILE A 199 -15.05 -17.97 -3.08
C ILE A 199 -13.70 -17.30 -2.98
N GLN A 200 -12.76 -17.99 -2.31
CA GLN A 200 -11.36 -17.58 -2.20
C GLN A 200 -10.47 -18.66 -2.80
N ASP A 201 -9.46 -18.24 -3.55
CA ASP A 201 -8.44 -19.14 -4.11
C ASP A 201 -7.12 -18.38 -4.33
N ASP A 202 -6.02 -19.12 -4.37
CA ASP A 202 -4.70 -18.57 -4.66
C ASP A 202 -4.35 -18.88 -6.13
N ILE A 203 -3.96 -17.84 -6.87
CA ILE A 203 -3.63 -17.96 -8.29
C ILE A 203 -2.20 -17.50 -8.56
N GLU A 204 -1.52 -18.13 -9.52
CA GLU A 204 -0.22 -17.70 -10.03
C GLU A 204 -0.41 -16.99 -11.38
N ILE A 205 -0.08 -15.71 -11.45
CA ILE A 205 -0.03 -14.95 -12.70
C ILE A 205 1.42 -14.94 -13.18
N ARG A 206 1.68 -15.61 -14.32
CA ARG A 206 2.99 -15.63 -14.97
C ARG A 206 3.07 -14.53 -16.00
N THR A 207 4.08 -13.69 -15.84
CA THR A 207 4.49 -12.70 -16.82
C THR A 207 5.82 -13.11 -17.42
N ASP A 208 6.21 -12.57 -18.57
CA ASP A 208 7.49 -12.89 -19.24
C ASP A 208 8.72 -12.67 -18.32
N GLU A 209 8.64 -11.78 -17.35
CA GLU A 209 9.75 -11.43 -16.46
C GLU A 209 9.62 -11.98 -15.03
N ARG A 210 8.39 -12.26 -14.52
CA ARG A 210 8.16 -12.68 -13.12
C ARG A 210 6.85 -13.43 -12.94
N SER A 211 6.83 -14.31 -11.91
CA SER A 211 5.59 -14.90 -11.37
C SER A 211 5.12 -14.09 -10.17
N VAL A 212 3.84 -13.72 -10.15
CA VAL A 212 3.15 -13.06 -9.05
C VAL A 212 2.08 -14.01 -8.51
N TYR A 213 2.05 -14.20 -7.20
CA TYR A 213 1.03 -15.01 -6.53
C TYR A 213 -0.01 -14.09 -5.91
N LEU A 214 -1.25 -14.22 -6.35
CA LEU A 214 -2.37 -13.42 -5.84
C LEU A 214 -3.34 -14.32 -5.09
N GLN A 215 -3.68 -13.90 -3.88
CA GLN A 215 -4.85 -14.42 -3.19
C GLN A 215 -6.07 -13.64 -3.67
N VAL A 216 -7.02 -14.34 -4.25
CA VAL A 216 -8.23 -13.77 -4.86
C VAL A 216 -9.43 -14.12 -4.02
N LEU A 217 -10.16 -13.10 -3.58
CA LEU A 217 -11.44 -13.25 -2.89
C LEU A 217 -12.54 -12.65 -3.77
N CYS A 218 -13.44 -13.48 -4.25
CA CYS A 218 -14.60 -13.06 -5.03
C CYS A 218 -15.86 -13.13 -4.17
N ARG A 219 -16.54 -11.99 -3.98
CA ARG A 219 -17.74 -11.86 -3.15
C ARG A 219 -18.92 -11.29 -3.96
N PRO A 220 -20.13 -11.84 -3.85
CA PRO A 220 -21.29 -11.24 -4.49
C PRO A 220 -21.59 -9.85 -3.87
N LEU A 221 -21.84 -8.86 -4.72
CA LEU A 221 -22.40 -7.58 -4.32
C LEU A 221 -23.92 -7.72 -4.22
N ILE A 222 -24.47 -7.42 -3.04
CA ILE A 222 -25.88 -7.61 -2.71
C ILE A 222 -26.48 -6.23 -2.44
N GLU A 223 -27.59 -5.92 -3.10
CA GLU A 223 -28.40 -4.74 -2.81
C GLU A 223 -29.34 -5.06 -1.64
N SER A 224 -29.06 -4.52 -0.47
CA SER A 224 -29.98 -4.57 0.67
C SER A 224 -31.09 -3.55 0.44
N GLY A 225 -32.15 -3.96 -0.23
CA GLY A 225 -33.33 -3.15 -0.38
C GLY A 225 -34.00 -2.91 0.99
N ILE A 226 -33.81 -1.67 1.53
CA ILE A 226 -34.73 -1.17 2.56
C ILE A 226 -36.05 -0.92 1.84
N SER A 227 -36.95 -1.89 1.92
CA SER A 227 -38.33 -1.71 1.55
C SER A 227 -38.95 -0.74 2.55
N GLU A 228 -38.89 0.57 2.28
CA GLU A 228 -39.78 1.55 2.91
C GLU A 228 -41.23 1.22 2.46
N GLY A 229 -41.80 0.23 3.11
CA GLY A 229 -43.23 -0.05 3.04
C GLY A 229 -44.00 1.01 3.81
N ILE A 230 -44.61 1.93 3.06
CA ILE A 230 -45.64 2.82 3.55
C ILE A 230 -46.73 1.99 4.27
N GLY A 231 -46.80 2.16 5.57
CA GLY A 231 -47.93 1.99 6.46
C GLY A 231 -49.06 1.02 6.14
N LEU A 232 -48.89 -0.23 6.53
CA LEU A 232 -50.02 -1.10 6.92
C LEU A 232 -49.62 -1.93 8.15
N PRO A 233 -50.48 -2.10 9.16
CA PRO A 233 -50.14 -2.79 10.40
C PRO A 233 -49.89 -4.30 10.13
N PRO A 234 -48.96 -4.94 10.88
CA PRO A 234 -48.57 -6.32 10.66
C PRO A 234 -49.68 -7.26 11.20
N ASN A 235 -50.36 -7.92 10.28
CA ASN A 235 -51.10 -9.12 10.60
C ASN A 235 -50.36 -10.33 10.04
N SER A 236 -50.11 -11.29 10.95
CA SER A 236 -49.69 -12.68 10.72
C SER A 236 -48.29 -12.96 10.17
N GLY A 237 -47.33 -13.32 11.07
CA GLY A 237 -46.61 -14.60 11.07
C GLY A 237 -45.77 -15.00 9.84
N SER A 238 -45.18 -14.07 9.08
CA SER A 238 -44.15 -14.39 8.08
C SER A 238 -42.90 -13.56 8.35
N SER A 239 -41.80 -14.26 8.62
CA SER A 239 -40.47 -13.66 8.69
C SER A 239 -40.21 -12.82 7.44
N PRO A 240 -39.68 -11.59 7.54
CA PRO A 240 -39.34 -10.81 6.35
C PRO A 240 -38.18 -11.54 5.64
N SER A 241 -38.50 -12.23 4.55
CA SER A 241 -37.51 -12.70 3.60
C SER A 241 -36.95 -11.45 2.90
N THR A 242 -35.83 -10.93 3.41
CA THR A 242 -34.99 -9.97 2.70
C THR A 242 -34.62 -10.65 1.38
N MET A 243 -35.23 -10.26 0.27
CA MET A 243 -34.76 -10.67 -1.04
C MET A 243 -33.45 -9.93 -1.29
N GLU A 244 -32.34 -10.58 -0.90
CA GLU A 244 -31.00 -10.15 -1.24
C GLU A 244 -30.82 -10.33 -2.75
N LYS A 245 -30.86 -9.23 -3.49
CA LYS A 245 -30.66 -9.24 -4.93
C LYS A 245 -29.20 -9.01 -5.23
N GLN A 246 -28.54 -10.01 -5.82
CA GLN A 246 -27.18 -9.84 -6.33
C GLN A 246 -27.19 -8.78 -7.44
N VAL A 247 -26.32 -7.78 -7.34
CA VAL A 247 -26.16 -6.69 -8.32
C VAL A 247 -24.81 -6.74 -9.04
N GLY A 248 -23.89 -7.61 -8.56
CA GLY A 248 -22.59 -7.74 -9.15
C GLY A 248 -21.67 -8.68 -8.37
N VAL A 249 -20.37 -8.57 -8.60
CA VAL A 249 -19.30 -9.28 -7.88
C VAL A 249 -18.18 -8.30 -7.56
N LEU A 250 -17.69 -8.34 -6.34
CA LEU A 250 -16.46 -7.68 -5.89
C LEU A 250 -15.35 -8.70 -5.87
N ILE A 251 -14.24 -8.37 -6.53
CA ILE A 251 -13.00 -9.16 -6.53
C ILE A 251 -11.98 -8.38 -5.70
N LEU A 252 -11.40 -9.00 -4.69
CA LEU A 252 -10.28 -8.48 -3.92
C LEU A 252 -9.03 -9.29 -4.27
N LEU A 253 -7.94 -8.59 -4.50
CA LEU A 253 -6.65 -9.14 -4.91
C LEU A 253 -5.59 -8.76 -3.86
N ASN A 254 -4.93 -9.74 -3.29
CA ASN A 254 -3.84 -9.52 -2.35
C ASN A 254 -2.57 -10.17 -2.90
N ASP A 255 -1.48 -9.39 -3.03
CA ASP A 255 -0.19 -9.94 -3.47
C ASP A 255 0.48 -10.70 -2.31
N ILE A 256 0.46 -12.02 -2.41
CA ILE A 256 1.09 -12.94 -1.47
C ILE A 256 2.42 -13.50 -1.98
N THR A 257 3.03 -12.86 -2.99
CA THR A 257 4.25 -13.36 -3.64
C THR A 257 5.40 -13.55 -2.65
N GLN A 258 5.60 -12.58 -1.74
CA GLN A 258 6.63 -12.71 -0.70
C GLN A 258 6.32 -13.85 0.27
N LEU A 259 5.07 -13.98 0.71
CA LEU A 259 4.63 -15.05 1.62
C LEU A 259 4.85 -16.43 0.98
N GLN A 260 4.40 -16.60 -0.27
CA GLN A 260 4.57 -17.86 -1.02
C GLN A 260 6.05 -18.21 -1.26
N ARG A 261 6.88 -17.21 -1.53
CA ARG A 261 8.34 -17.42 -1.64
C ARG A 261 8.94 -17.88 -0.32
N LEU A 262 8.58 -17.25 0.80
CA LEU A 262 9.05 -17.66 2.13
C LEU A 262 8.56 -19.07 2.50
N GLU A 263 7.31 -19.41 2.20
CA GLU A 263 6.78 -20.75 2.43
C GLU A 263 7.48 -21.82 1.57
N THR A 264 7.75 -21.50 0.30
CA THR A 264 8.49 -22.40 -0.61
C THR A 264 9.90 -22.63 -0.11
N VAL A 265 10.63 -21.56 0.24
CA VAL A 265 11.98 -21.66 0.83
C VAL A 265 11.96 -22.49 2.10
N ARG A 266 10.97 -22.32 2.98
CA ARG A 266 10.82 -23.10 4.21
C ARG A 266 10.53 -24.57 3.92
N ARG A 267 9.64 -24.86 2.97
CA ARG A 267 9.30 -26.24 2.57
C ARG A 267 10.51 -26.95 1.98
N ASP A 268 11.22 -26.28 1.06
CA ASP A 268 12.43 -26.83 0.44
C ASP A 268 13.54 -27.05 1.48
N PHE A 269 13.67 -26.16 2.44
CA PHE A 269 14.60 -26.32 3.56
C PHE A 269 14.30 -27.61 4.36
N ILE A 270 13.05 -27.81 4.80
CA ILE A 270 12.65 -29.00 5.56
C ILE A 270 12.89 -30.28 4.74
N ALA A 271 12.53 -30.27 3.46
CA ALA A 271 12.74 -31.41 2.57
C ALA A 271 14.24 -31.74 2.42
N ASN A 272 15.07 -30.74 2.18
CA ASN A 272 16.51 -30.89 2.02
C ASN A 272 17.19 -31.37 3.31
N VAL A 273 16.83 -30.80 4.49
CA VAL A 273 17.30 -31.30 5.79
C VAL A 273 16.98 -32.78 5.96
N SER A 274 15.73 -33.15 5.69
CA SER A 274 15.30 -34.55 5.82
C SER A 274 16.11 -35.50 4.92
N HIS A 275 16.38 -35.10 3.68
CA HIS A 275 17.19 -35.86 2.74
C HIS A 275 18.67 -35.98 3.18
N GLU A 276 19.29 -34.86 3.63
CA GLU A 276 20.69 -34.83 4.03
C GLU A 276 20.94 -35.57 5.36
N LEU A 277 19.94 -35.66 6.24
CA LEU A 277 20.01 -36.49 7.46
C LEU A 277 19.76 -37.98 7.15
N LYS A 278 18.80 -38.31 6.27
CA LYS A 278 18.45 -39.72 5.96
C LYS A 278 19.62 -40.48 5.33
N THR A 279 20.39 -39.86 4.45
CA THR A 279 21.50 -40.51 3.73
C THR A 279 22.57 -41.04 4.69
N PRO A 280 23.18 -40.27 5.61
CA PRO A 280 24.18 -40.82 6.55
C PRO A 280 23.57 -41.86 7.50
N ILE A 281 22.33 -41.65 7.98
CA ILE A 281 21.64 -42.61 8.86
C ILE A 281 21.49 -43.97 8.14
N THR A 282 21.05 -43.98 6.87
CA THR A 282 20.90 -45.22 6.09
C THR A 282 22.26 -45.91 5.87
N SER A 283 23.33 -45.14 5.62
CA SER A 283 24.67 -45.68 5.46
C SER A 283 25.23 -46.29 6.76
N ILE A 284 25.03 -45.62 7.91
CA ILE A 284 25.40 -46.12 9.24
C ILE A 284 24.62 -47.43 9.50
N LYS A 285 23.29 -47.41 9.33
CA LYS A 285 22.44 -48.56 9.56
C LYS A 285 22.85 -49.78 8.70
N GLY A 286 23.02 -49.58 7.38
CA GLY A 286 23.46 -50.64 6.49
C GLY A 286 24.83 -51.18 6.85
N SER A 287 25.80 -50.34 7.25
CA SER A 287 27.10 -50.79 7.71
C SER A 287 27.01 -51.61 9.00
N VAL A 288 26.17 -51.24 9.96
CA VAL A 288 25.94 -51.97 11.21
C VAL A 288 25.24 -53.30 10.92
N GLU A 289 24.20 -53.32 10.05
CA GLU A 289 23.51 -54.55 9.67
C GLU A 289 24.46 -55.56 9.01
N THR A 290 25.37 -55.10 8.14
CA THR A 290 26.41 -55.98 7.54
C THR A 290 27.36 -56.52 8.60
N LEU A 291 27.81 -55.68 9.54
CA LEU A 291 28.67 -56.14 10.64
C LEU A 291 27.99 -57.13 11.58
N LEU A 292 26.70 -57.09 11.74
CA LEU A 292 25.92 -58.00 12.58
C LEU A 292 25.59 -59.36 11.90
N GLN A 293 25.61 -59.40 10.56
CA GLN A 293 25.25 -60.60 9.79
C GLN A 293 26.44 -61.48 9.46
N GLU A 294 27.66 -60.96 9.45
CA GLU A 294 28.87 -61.71 9.15
C GLU A 294 29.56 -62.15 10.44
N GLU A 295 29.53 -63.47 10.72
CA GLU A 295 30.14 -64.11 11.93
C GLU A 295 31.69 -64.18 11.86
N GLU A 296 32.27 -64.22 10.64
CA GLU A 296 33.72 -64.25 10.41
C GLU A 296 34.17 -63.16 9.46
N MET A 297 34.44 -61.97 10.01
CA MET A 297 34.92 -60.81 9.23
C MET A 297 36.43 -60.63 9.44
N ASP A 298 37.16 -60.45 8.34
CA ASP A 298 38.56 -60.03 8.43
C ASP A 298 38.73 -58.64 9.04
N GLY A 299 39.83 -58.45 9.81
CA GLY A 299 40.04 -57.17 10.50
C GLY A 299 40.14 -55.93 9.59
N SER A 300 40.47 -56.13 8.31
CA SER A 300 40.55 -55.05 7.33
C SER A 300 39.14 -54.60 6.91
N THR A 301 38.23 -55.50 6.70
CA THR A 301 36.83 -55.24 6.37
C THR A 301 36.08 -54.63 7.55
N LEU A 302 36.30 -55.15 8.77
CA LEU A 302 35.77 -54.54 10.00
C LEU A 302 36.21 -53.07 10.14
N ASN A 303 37.52 -52.79 10.02
CA ASN A 303 38.03 -51.44 10.07
C ASN A 303 37.45 -50.51 9.00
N ARG A 304 37.21 -51.05 7.80
CA ARG A 304 36.57 -50.28 6.72
C ARG A 304 35.13 -49.84 7.09
N PHE A 305 34.29 -50.77 7.60
CA PHE A 305 32.93 -50.45 8.01
C PHE A 305 32.90 -49.46 9.21
N LEU A 306 33.78 -49.67 10.22
CA LEU A 306 33.90 -48.74 11.35
C LEU A 306 34.28 -47.32 10.87
N LYS A 307 35.21 -47.18 9.92
CA LYS A 307 35.58 -45.90 9.32
C LYS A 307 34.43 -45.28 8.55
N ILE A 308 33.58 -46.05 7.88
CA ILE A 308 32.37 -45.57 7.21
C ILE A 308 31.38 -45.01 8.24
N ILE A 309 31.13 -45.76 9.33
CA ILE A 309 30.25 -45.32 10.40
C ILE A 309 30.74 -44.05 11.03
N ALA A 310 32.02 -43.98 11.43
CA ALA A 310 32.64 -42.79 12.03
C ALA A 310 32.47 -41.54 11.12
N ARG A 311 32.87 -41.67 9.84
CA ARG A 311 32.75 -40.58 8.86
C ARG A 311 31.30 -40.07 8.68
N HIS A 312 30.29 -40.97 8.67
CA HIS A 312 28.89 -40.57 8.53
C HIS A 312 28.32 -40.00 9.82
N SER A 313 28.82 -40.40 11.00
CA SER A 313 28.50 -39.80 12.29
C SER A 313 29.05 -38.37 12.41
N ASP A 314 30.32 -38.17 12.03
CA ASP A 314 30.95 -36.84 12.02
C ASP A 314 30.19 -35.89 11.07
N ARG A 315 29.80 -36.38 9.89
CA ARG A 315 29.01 -35.63 8.94
C ARG A 315 27.63 -35.27 9.52
N LEU A 316 26.97 -36.17 10.24
CA LEU A 316 25.68 -35.93 10.88
C LEU A 316 25.80 -34.81 11.91
N ASN A 317 26.83 -34.88 12.76
CA ASN A 317 27.12 -33.80 13.73
C ASN A 317 27.34 -32.44 13.04
N SER A 318 28.17 -32.41 11.98
CA SER A 318 28.41 -31.18 11.22
C SER A 318 27.11 -30.60 10.66
N ILE A 319 26.18 -31.42 10.10
CA ILE A 319 24.89 -30.93 9.63
C ILE A 319 24.05 -30.36 10.77
N ILE A 320 24.02 -31.02 11.94
CA ILE A 320 23.27 -30.53 13.11
C ILE A 320 23.83 -29.22 13.62
N GLU A 321 25.15 -29.06 13.74
CA GLU A 321 25.81 -27.85 14.16
C GLU A 321 25.58 -26.69 13.19
N ASP A 322 25.67 -26.95 11.88
CA ASP A 322 25.36 -26.00 10.82
C ASP A 322 23.91 -25.49 10.95
N LEU A 323 22.93 -26.39 11.16
CA LEU A 323 21.53 -26.04 11.33
C LEU A 323 21.26 -25.24 12.59
N LEU A 324 21.88 -25.61 13.72
CA LEU A 324 21.72 -24.86 14.98
C LEU A 324 22.33 -23.48 14.87
N THR A 325 23.50 -23.34 14.25
CA THR A 325 24.13 -22.03 14.01
C THR A 325 23.24 -21.14 13.14
N LEU A 326 22.75 -21.68 12.02
CA LEU A 326 21.85 -20.95 11.13
C LEU A 326 20.59 -20.49 11.87
N SER A 327 19.96 -21.37 12.64
CA SER A 327 18.76 -21.07 13.42
C SER A 327 19.00 -19.94 14.44
N ARG A 328 20.14 -19.97 15.16
CA ARG A 328 20.49 -18.92 16.14
C ARG A 328 20.72 -17.57 15.50
N ILE A 329 21.37 -17.54 14.33
CA ILE A 329 21.60 -16.30 13.58
C ILE A 329 20.27 -15.73 13.08
N GLU A 330 19.38 -16.57 12.52
CA GLU A 330 18.07 -16.16 12.01
C GLU A 330 17.11 -15.65 13.10
N GLN A 331 17.20 -16.20 14.30
CA GLN A 331 16.44 -15.73 15.46
C GLN A 331 17.01 -14.44 16.09
N GLY A 332 18.08 -13.89 15.55
CA GLY A 332 18.71 -12.69 16.08
C GLY A 332 19.47 -12.87 17.40
N GLN A 333 19.59 -14.12 17.89
CA GLN A 333 20.22 -14.40 19.18
C GLN A 333 21.72 -14.10 19.23
N LEU A 334 22.37 -13.93 18.09
CA LEU A 334 23.81 -13.71 17.96
C LEU A 334 24.17 -12.44 17.18
N THR A 335 23.18 -11.63 16.80
CA THR A 335 23.34 -10.50 15.85
C THR A 335 23.26 -9.11 16.50
N GLY A 336 23.08 -9.02 17.81
CA GLY A 336 23.00 -7.74 18.55
C GLY A 336 24.39 -7.09 18.72
N VAL A 337 24.41 -5.76 18.89
CA VAL A 337 25.63 -4.97 19.19
C VAL A 337 26.30 -5.47 20.47
N GLU A 338 25.52 -6.05 21.39
CA GLU A 338 25.96 -6.68 22.64
C GLU A 338 26.92 -7.88 22.45
N HIS A 339 26.93 -8.50 21.26
CA HIS A 339 27.82 -9.61 20.94
C HIS A 339 29.07 -9.19 20.17
N LEU A 340 29.21 -7.89 19.87
CA LEU A 340 30.37 -7.36 19.18
C LEU A 340 31.50 -7.07 20.18
N GLN A 341 32.72 -7.45 19.83
CA GLN A 341 33.93 -7.21 20.60
C GLN A 341 35.01 -6.64 19.70
N VAL A 342 35.78 -5.67 20.21
CA VAL A 342 36.95 -5.17 19.48
C VAL A 342 37.99 -6.30 19.44
N THR A 343 38.24 -6.82 18.25
CA THR A 343 39.06 -8.00 18.01
C THR A 343 40.10 -7.71 16.94
N SER A 344 41.32 -8.20 17.15
CA SER A 344 42.34 -8.17 16.11
C SER A 344 42.03 -9.19 15.02
N ILE A 345 41.65 -8.70 13.85
CA ILE A 345 41.30 -9.51 12.69
C ILE A 345 42.49 -10.32 12.20
N ASN A 346 43.70 -9.76 12.31
CA ASN A 346 44.93 -10.46 11.96
C ASN A 346 45.11 -11.72 12.83
N GLN A 347 44.90 -11.61 14.15
CA GLN A 347 45.02 -12.75 15.06
C GLN A 347 43.93 -13.80 14.77
N LEU A 348 42.69 -13.35 14.52
CA LEU A 348 41.57 -14.24 14.16
C LEU A 348 41.88 -15.04 12.88
N VAL A 349 42.39 -14.39 11.84
CA VAL A 349 42.79 -15.06 10.59
C VAL A 349 43.90 -16.05 10.82
N GLN A 350 44.91 -15.70 11.65
CA GLN A 350 45.98 -16.66 11.99
C GLN A 350 45.44 -17.90 12.72
N GLN A 351 44.53 -17.73 13.66
CA GLN A 351 43.86 -18.86 14.36
C GLN A 351 43.12 -19.74 13.37
N VAL A 352 42.36 -19.16 12.44
CA VAL A 352 41.64 -19.93 11.38
C VAL A 352 42.65 -20.74 10.54
N LEU A 353 43.77 -20.13 10.10
CA LEU A 353 44.77 -20.84 9.32
C LEU A 353 45.36 -22.00 10.11
N GLN A 354 45.64 -21.80 11.40
CA GLN A 354 46.16 -22.84 12.28
C GLN A 354 45.16 -24.01 12.45
N VAL A 355 43.86 -23.74 12.58
CA VAL A 355 42.79 -24.77 12.64
C VAL A 355 42.75 -25.56 11.34
N CYS A 356 42.89 -24.89 10.19
CA CYS A 356 42.80 -25.53 8.88
C CYS A 356 44.10 -26.19 8.39
N GLU A 357 45.24 -25.97 9.09
CA GLU A 357 46.58 -26.46 8.70
C GLU A 357 46.64 -27.97 8.52
N HIS A 358 45.99 -28.71 9.41
CA HIS A 358 45.94 -30.19 9.31
C HIS A 358 45.30 -30.67 8.01
N SER A 359 44.11 -30.12 7.69
CA SER A 359 43.39 -30.47 6.45
C SER A 359 44.14 -30.05 5.19
N ALA A 360 44.83 -28.90 5.23
CA ALA A 360 45.65 -28.39 4.14
C ALA A 360 46.89 -29.30 3.92
N SER A 361 47.58 -29.69 5.02
CA SER A 361 48.76 -30.52 4.98
C SER A 361 48.46 -31.93 4.44
N GLU A 362 47.33 -32.56 4.83
CA GLU A 362 46.91 -33.85 4.28
C GLU A 362 46.76 -33.82 2.74
N LYS A 363 46.40 -32.66 2.18
CA LYS A 363 46.25 -32.47 0.74
C LYS A 363 47.47 -31.85 0.07
N GLY A 364 48.49 -31.45 0.87
CA GLY A 364 49.70 -30.79 0.42
C GLY A 364 49.44 -29.36 -0.07
N ILE A 365 48.40 -28.70 0.43
CA ILE A 365 48.07 -27.31 0.09
C ILE A 365 48.80 -26.37 1.04
N LYS A 366 49.36 -25.28 0.51
CA LYS A 366 50.00 -24.23 1.30
C LYS A 366 48.99 -23.16 1.66
N LEU A 367 48.92 -22.78 2.93
CA LEU A 367 48.13 -21.65 3.40
C LEU A 367 49.03 -20.45 3.60
N GLU A 368 48.64 -19.30 3.04
CA GLU A 368 49.38 -18.04 3.19
C GLU A 368 48.47 -16.91 3.63
N MET A 369 48.98 -16.04 4.50
CA MET A 369 48.32 -14.82 4.90
C MET A 369 49.08 -13.62 4.34
N ASN A 370 48.37 -12.70 3.69
CA ASN A 370 48.90 -11.42 3.19
C ASN A 370 48.16 -10.26 3.87
N GLY A 371 48.91 -9.27 4.34
CA GLY A 371 48.38 -8.05 4.98
C GLY A 371 49.24 -7.68 6.18
N ASP A 372 49.92 -6.54 6.10
CA ASP A 372 50.86 -6.07 7.10
C ASP A 372 50.24 -5.07 8.10
N GLU A 373 49.03 -4.52 7.80
CA GLU A 373 48.36 -3.57 8.69
C GLU A 373 47.66 -4.28 9.85
N ILE A 374 47.89 -3.80 11.07
CA ILE A 374 47.12 -4.24 12.24
C ILE A 374 45.67 -3.71 12.07
N LEU A 375 44.74 -4.65 12.07
CA LEU A 375 43.35 -4.37 11.86
C LEU A 375 42.53 -4.82 13.07
N ASP A 376 42.06 -3.86 13.84
CA ASP A 376 41.11 -4.10 14.92
C ASP A 376 39.71 -3.65 14.49
N ALA A 377 38.71 -4.48 14.72
CA ALA A 377 37.33 -4.19 14.37
C ALA A 377 36.34 -4.76 15.41
N ALA A 378 35.20 -4.12 15.54
CA ALA A 378 34.07 -4.61 16.34
C ALA A 378 33.33 -5.72 15.59
N VAL A 379 33.54 -6.97 15.99
CA VAL A 379 32.95 -8.15 15.37
C VAL A 379 32.47 -9.13 16.45
N ASN A 380 31.73 -10.14 16.07
CA ASN A 380 31.49 -11.33 16.89
C ASN A 380 32.54 -12.38 16.52
N PRO A 381 33.58 -12.58 17.36
CA PRO A 381 34.73 -13.39 16.97
C PRO A 381 34.37 -14.84 16.64
N PRO A 382 33.57 -15.57 17.45
CA PRO A 382 33.19 -16.94 17.16
C PRO A 382 32.48 -17.12 15.82
N LEU A 383 31.57 -16.16 15.48
CA LEU A 383 30.85 -16.22 14.19
C LEU A 383 31.77 -15.91 13.01
N LEU A 384 32.60 -14.88 13.11
CA LEU A 384 33.53 -14.54 12.03
C LEU A 384 34.56 -15.65 11.82
N GLU A 385 35.09 -16.23 12.90
CA GLU A 385 35.96 -17.41 12.84
C GLU A 385 35.29 -18.55 12.06
N GLN A 386 34.07 -18.93 12.41
CA GLN A 386 33.30 -19.97 11.70
C GLN A 386 33.10 -19.65 10.21
N ALA A 387 32.80 -18.39 9.87
CA ALA A 387 32.67 -17.96 8.47
C ALA A 387 33.97 -18.16 7.69
N LEU A 388 35.08 -17.78 8.29
CA LEU A 388 36.42 -17.91 7.68
C LEU A 388 36.85 -19.38 7.56
N ILE A 389 36.62 -20.20 8.59
CA ILE A 389 36.86 -21.66 8.53
C ILE A 389 36.09 -22.26 7.36
N ASN A 390 34.79 -21.97 7.23
CA ASN A 390 33.97 -22.46 6.13
C ASN A 390 34.51 -22.07 4.74
N LEU A 391 35.03 -20.84 4.57
CA LEU A 391 35.64 -20.42 3.31
C LEU A 391 36.98 -21.11 3.04
N VAL A 392 37.84 -21.22 4.05
CA VAL A 392 39.19 -21.85 3.94
C VAL A 392 39.03 -23.36 3.67
N GLU A 393 38.17 -24.05 4.40
CA GLU A 393 37.86 -25.44 4.15
C GLU A 393 37.30 -25.68 2.75
N ASN A 394 36.42 -24.81 2.25
CA ASN A 394 35.97 -24.89 0.88
C ASN A 394 37.12 -24.67 -0.12
N ALA A 395 37.99 -23.69 0.11
CA ALA A 395 39.16 -23.46 -0.71
C ALA A 395 40.09 -24.69 -0.74
N ILE A 396 40.40 -25.29 0.41
CA ILE A 396 41.18 -26.52 0.51
C ILE A 396 40.51 -27.68 -0.21
N LYS A 397 39.20 -27.83 -0.01
CA LYS A 397 38.42 -28.95 -0.55
C LYS A 397 38.36 -28.94 -2.08
N TYR A 398 38.19 -27.78 -2.69
CA TYR A 398 38.01 -27.64 -4.13
C TYR A 398 39.29 -27.29 -4.90
N SER A 399 40.40 -27.07 -4.23
CA SER A 399 41.74 -26.90 -4.85
C SER A 399 42.40 -28.23 -5.17
N ASP A 400 43.28 -28.19 -6.16
CA ASP A 400 44.16 -29.35 -6.47
C ASP A 400 45.27 -29.53 -5.42
N PRO A 401 45.77 -30.77 -5.29
CA PRO A 401 46.95 -31.00 -4.41
C PRO A 401 48.15 -30.12 -4.81
N LYS A 402 48.89 -29.65 -3.82
CA LYS A 402 50.06 -28.76 -3.97
C LYS A 402 49.74 -27.34 -4.48
N SER A 403 48.51 -26.92 -4.40
CA SER A 403 48.09 -25.56 -4.70
C SER A 403 48.28 -24.60 -3.50
N LEU A 404 47.98 -23.35 -3.71
CA LEU A 404 48.06 -22.28 -2.72
C LEU A 404 46.67 -21.70 -2.41
N VAL A 405 46.33 -21.58 -1.13
CA VAL A 405 45.19 -20.81 -0.66
C VAL A 405 45.72 -19.57 0.08
N THR A 406 45.27 -18.41 -0.34
CA THR A 406 45.74 -17.13 0.19
C THR A 406 44.59 -16.39 0.87
N LEU A 407 44.80 -15.94 2.11
CA LEU A 407 43.96 -15.00 2.81
C LEU A 407 44.61 -13.63 2.78
N SER A 408 43.89 -12.61 2.35
CA SER A 408 44.40 -11.22 2.39
C SER A 408 43.44 -10.32 3.16
N LEU A 409 44.04 -9.38 3.89
CA LEU A 409 43.33 -8.36 4.66
C LEU A 409 43.65 -6.98 4.05
N GLU A 410 42.58 -6.19 3.87
CA GLU A 410 42.69 -4.81 3.38
C GLU A 410 41.84 -3.90 4.24
N LYS A 411 42.43 -2.81 4.75
CA LYS A 411 41.72 -1.79 5.50
C LYS A 411 41.34 -0.64 4.58
N GLN A 412 40.08 -0.28 4.55
CA GLN A 412 39.56 0.89 3.84
C GLN A 412 38.98 1.91 4.84
N ALA A 413 38.63 3.11 4.40
CA ALA A 413 38.21 4.19 5.30
C ALA A 413 36.98 3.83 6.17
N TYR A 414 35.99 3.10 5.62
CA TYR A 414 34.72 2.81 6.29
C TYR A 414 34.43 1.31 6.45
N LYS A 415 35.31 0.46 5.94
CA LYS A 415 35.15 -1.00 5.97
C LYS A 415 36.48 -1.69 5.92
N PHE A 416 36.52 -2.95 6.29
CA PHE A 416 37.62 -3.83 5.99
C PHE A 416 37.20 -4.96 5.09
N ILE A 417 38.16 -5.52 4.39
CA ILE A 417 37.95 -6.57 3.39
C ILE A 417 38.78 -7.77 3.77
N ILE A 418 38.17 -8.95 3.78
CA ILE A 418 38.87 -10.23 3.87
C ILE A 418 38.66 -10.96 2.55
N CYS A 419 39.74 -11.33 1.91
CA CYS A 419 39.71 -12.05 0.64
C CYS A 419 40.30 -13.45 0.84
N VAL A 420 39.56 -14.49 0.45
CA VAL A 420 40.01 -15.89 0.43
C VAL A 420 40.10 -16.32 -1.04
N LYS A 421 41.34 -16.55 -1.49
CA LYS A 421 41.63 -16.93 -2.88
C LYS A 421 42.14 -18.37 -2.93
N ASP A 422 41.55 -19.18 -3.78
CA ASP A 422 41.93 -20.53 -4.11
C ASP A 422 42.42 -20.69 -5.57
N GLN A 423 43.11 -21.79 -5.83
CA GLN A 423 43.53 -22.23 -7.17
C GLN A 423 42.77 -23.53 -7.57
N GLY A 424 41.46 -23.56 -7.29
CA GLY A 424 40.62 -24.72 -7.53
C GLY A 424 39.99 -24.73 -8.93
N PHE A 425 38.95 -25.55 -9.09
CA PHE A 425 38.26 -25.76 -10.37
C PHE A 425 37.50 -24.56 -10.87
N GLY A 426 37.31 -23.53 -10.05
CA GLY A 426 36.50 -22.38 -10.37
C GLY A 426 35.00 -22.67 -10.44
N ILE A 427 34.22 -21.62 -10.66
CA ILE A 427 32.75 -21.61 -10.62
C ILE A 427 32.22 -20.85 -11.84
N GLU A 428 31.28 -21.45 -12.59
CA GLU A 428 30.62 -20.76 -13.68
C GLU A 428 29.75 -19.59 -13.19
N ALA A 429 29.69 -18.49 -13.92
CA ALA A 429 28.98 -17.26 -13.54
C ALA A 429 27.50 -17.47 -13.16
N LYS A 430 26.79 -18.42 -13.83
CA LYS A 430 25.39 -18.74 -13.55
C LYS A 430 25.15 -19.28 -12.13
N HIS A 431 26.22 -19.71 -11.43
CA HIS A 431 26.17 -20.28 -10.07
C HIS A 431 26.59 -19.28 -8.99
N HIS A 432 27.19 -18.12 -9.32
CA HIS A 432 27.79 -17.21 -8.37
C HIS A 432 26.82 -16.68 -7.31
N GLU A 433 25.57 -16.41 -7.67
CA GLU A 433 24.54 -15.99 -6.71
C GLU A 433 23.99 -17.18 -5.92
N ARG A 434 23.84 -18.32 -6.60
CA ARG A 434 23.16 -19.50 -6.06
C ARG A 434 24.01 -20.31 -5.09
N ILE A 435 25.34 -20.24 -5.13
CA ILE A 435 26.21 -20.98 -4.21
C ILE A 435 26.00 -20.56 -2.74
N PHE A 436 25.39 -19.41 -2.48
CA PHE A 436 25.03 -18.95 -1.13
C PHE A 436 23.61 -19.37 -0.71
N GLU A 437 22.86 -20.07 -1.59
CA GLU A 437 21.56 -20.68 -1.23
C GLU A 437 21.81 -21.91 -0.35
N ARG A 438 20.88 -22.19 0.56
CA ARG A 438 20.95 -23.35 1.45
C ARG A 438 20.87 -24.65 0.66
N PHE A 439 21.76 -25.62 0.96
CA PHE A 439 21.86 -26.93 0.31
C PHE A 439 22.20 -26.90 -1.19
N TYR A 440 22.52 -25.72 -1.73
CA TYR A 440 22.89 -25.60 -3.14
C TYR A 440 24.26 -26.22 -3.41
N ARG A 441 24.36 -26.97 -4.49
CA ARG A 441 25.57 -27.63 -4.96
C ARG A 441 25.61 -27.65 -6.48
N ILE A 442 26.72 -27.28 -7.07
CA ILE A 442 26.93 -27.29 -8.53
C ILE A 442 26.90 -28.73 -9.06
N ASP A 443 27.63 -29.66 -8.39
CA ASP A 443 27.68 -31.09 -8.70
C ASP A 443 27.38 -31.89 -7.43
N VAL A 444 26.19 -32.44 -7.36
CA VAL A 444 25.69 -33.22 -6.21
C VAL A 444 26.52 -34.49 -5.98
N ALA A 445 26.97 -35.17 -7.05
CA ALA A 445 27.69 -36.43 -6.95
C ALA A 445 29.12 -36.22 -6.43
N ARG A 446 29.83 -35.25 -6.97
CA ARG A 446 31.19 -34.88 -6.56
C ARG A 446 31.21 -34.30 -5.15
N SER A 447 30.30 -33.39 -4.84
CA SER A 447 30.17 -32.78 -3.51
C SER A 447 29.86 -33.78 -2.40
N ARG A 448 29.06 -34.84 -2.69
CA ARG A 448 28.80 -35.94 -1.72
C ARG A 448 30.07 -36.75 -1.39
N LYS A 449 30.90 -37.04 -2.37
CA LYS A 449 32.19 -37.72 -2.14
C LYS A 449 33.12 -36.89 -1.27
N LEU A 450 33.09 -35.58 -1.44
CA LEU A 450 33.91 -34.64 -0.68
C LEU A 450 33.28 -34.19 0.66
N GLY A 451 32.15 -34.75 1.09
CA GLY A 451 31.54 -34.53 2.42
C GLY A 451 30.84 -33.18 2.64
N GLY A 452 30.55 -32.41 1.59
CA GLY A 452 29.91 -31.11 1.77
C GLY A 452 28.45 -31.21 2.21
N THR A 453 28.01 -30.35 3.12
CA THR A 453 26.63 -30.22 3.57
C THR A 453 25.79 -29.34 2.62
N GLY A 454 26.42 -28.38 1.93
CA GLY A 454 25.75 -27.31 1.17
C GLY A 454 25.19 -26.19 2.04
N LEU A 455 25.54 -26.18 3.34
CA LEU A 455 25.13 -25.14 4.29
C LEU A 455 26.26 -24.13 4.55
N GLY A 456 27.53 -24.51 4.44
CA GLY A 456 28.66 -23.67 4.85
C GLY A 456 28.66 -22.27 4.21
N LEU A 457 28.47 -22.14 2.88
CA LEU A 457 28.41 -20.83 2.22
C LEU A 457 27.16 -20.01 2.58
N SER A 458 26.04 -20.66 2.83
CA SER A 458 24.85 -19.97 3.33
C SER A 458 25.06 -19.45 4.77
N ILE A 459 25.76 -20.20 5.62
CA ILE A 459 26.16 -19.76 6.96
C ILE A 459 27.09 -18.57 6.86
N VAL A 460 28.11 -18.60 5.98
CA VAL A 460 28.97 -17.44 5.71
C VAL A 460 28.14 -16.21 5.39
N LYS A 461 27.22 -16.30 4.44
CA LYS A 461 26.36 -15.19 4.05
C LYS A 461 25.57 -14.64 5.24
N HIS A 462 24.93 -15.47 6.04
CA HIS A 462 24.15 -15.03 7.21
C HIS A 462 25.02 -14.40 8.30
N ILE A 463 26.20 -14.98 8.56
CA ILE A 463 27.16 -14.40 9.50
C ILE A 463 27.61 -12.99 9.04
N ILE A 464 27.97 -12.86 7.78
CA ILE A 464 28.43 -11.58 7.25
C ILE A 464 27.30 -10.55 7.22
N GLN A 465 26.07 -10.94 6.90
CA GLN A 465 24.90 -10.08 7.01
C GLN A 465 24.62 -9.66 8.46
N ALA A 466 24.83 -10.55 9.44
CA ALA A 466 24.73 -10.22 10.86
C ALA A 466 25.76 -9.14 11.30
N HIS A 467 26.90 -9.06 10.61
CA HIS A 467 27.90 -7.99 10.76
C HIS A 467 27.65 -6.79 9.84
N GLN A 468 26.43 -6.66 9.24
CA GLN A 468 26.08 -5.60 8.28
C GLN A 468 27.01 -5.57 7.05
N GLY A 469 27.68 -6.67 6.78
CA GLY A 469 28.62 -6.84 5.68
C GLY A 469 27.98 -7.48 4.44
N THR A 470 28.82 -7.63 3.41
CA THR A 470 28.47 -8.33 2.16
C THR A 470 29.53 -9.36 1.83
N VAL A 471 29.09 -10.47 1.23
CA VAL A 471 29.97 -11.51 0.67
C VAL A 471 29.70 -11.67 -0.81
N SER A 472 30.76 -11.79 -1.60
CA SER A 472 30.69 -12.01 -3.04
C SER A 472 31.75 -12.99 -3.50
N VAL A 473 31.61 -13.50 -4.73
CA VAL A 473 32.58 -14.40 -5.36
C VAL A 473 32.95 -13.89 -6.75
N THR A 474 34.21 -13.97 -7.08
CA THR A 474 34.72 -13.82 -8.44
C THR A 474 35.46 -15.07 -8.78
N SER A 475 35.06 -15.74 -9.85
CA SER A 475 35.62 -17.05 -10.22
C SER A 475 35.54 -17.29 -11.70
N THR A 476 36.56 -17.97 -12.23
CA THR A 476 36.62 -18.43 -13.61
C THR A 476 36.87 -19.94 -13.60
N PRO A 477 36.11 -20.73 -14.37
CA PRO A 477 36.36 -22.18 -14.47
C PRO A 477 37.81 -22.48 -14.89
N GLY A 478 38.49 -23.29 -14.08
CA GLY A 478 39.89 -23.69 -14.29
C GLY A 478 40.95 -22.74 -13.72
N GLU A 479 40.59 -21.58 -13.19
CA GLU A 479 41.52 -20.59 -12.61
C GLU A 479 41.42 -20.43 -11.10
N GLY A 480 40.36 -20.99 -10.49
CA GLY A 480 40.05 -20.91 -9.08
C GLY A 480 38.98 -19.88 -8.73
N SER A 481 38.81 -19.61 -7.43
CA SER A 481 37.80 -18.69 -6.93
C SER A 481 38.38 -17.70 -5.93
N THR A 482 37.77 -16.54 -5.85
CA THR A 482 38.11 -15.49 -4.88
C THR A 482 36.81 -15.09 -4.19
N PHE A 483 36.70 -15.42 -2.90
CA PHE A 483 35.61 -15.00 -2.04
C PHE A 483 35.99 -13.70 -1.35
N LEU A 484 35.14 -12.69 -1.44
CA LEU A 484 35.36 -11.35 -0.91
C LEU A 484 34.32 -11.05 0.18
N ILE A 485 34.79 -10.86 1.40
CA ILE A 485 33.98 -10.42 2.55
C ILE A 485 34.26 -8.94 2.77
N GLN A 486 33.22 -8.12 2.89
CA GLN A 486 33.33 -6.70 3.22
C GLN A 486 32.48 -6.44 4.47
N ILE A 487 33.10 -5.92 5.53
CA ILE A 487 32.44 -5.59 6.80
C ILE A 487 32.67 -4.11 7.11
N PRO A 488 31.62 -3.31 7.35
CA PRO A 488 31.78 -1.92 7.75
C PRO A 488 32.37 -1.82 9.16
N PHE A 489 33.12 -0.77 9.44
CA PHE A 489 33.49 -0.44 10.80
C PHE A 489 32.27 0.06 11.55
N ILE A 490 31.90 -0.62 12.62
CA ILE A 490 30.83 -0.22 13.52
C ILE A 490 31.44 0.64 14.63
N GLU A 491 31.04 1.90 14.72
CA GLU A 491 31.40 2.75 15.85
C GLU A 491 30.70 2.24 17.11
N MET A 492 31.47 1.67 18.01
CA MET A 492 30.98 1.37 19.36
C MET A 492 30.99 2.68 20.14
N ASN A 493 29.80 3.28 20.40
CA ASN A 493 29.68 4.34 21.38
C ASN A 493 30.17 3.80 22.73
N PRO A 494 31.19 4.37 23.34
CA PRO A 494 31.61 3.96 24.69
C PRO A 494 30.46 4.31 25.65
N THR A 495 29.82 3.29 26.21
CA THR A 495 28.88 3.42 27.34
C THR A 495 29.64 3.84 28.60
#